data_5d0c2e62f5470eacca4a8478463d2f4c
#
_entry.id   5d0c2e62f5470eacca4a8478463d2f4c
#
_cell.length_a   1.000
_cell.length_b   1.000
_cell.length_c   1.000
_cell.angle_alpha   90.00
_cell.angle_beta   90.00
_cell.angle_gamma   90.00
#
_symmetry.space_group_name_H-M   'P 1'
#
loop_
_entity.id
_entity.type
_entity.pdbx_description
1 polymer ?
#
loop_
_entity_poly.entity_id
_entity_poly.type
_entity_poly.pdbx_seq_one_letter_code
_entity_poly.pdbx_strand_id
1 'polypeptide(L)'
;MAWNDPRNGKVGPLKGNFNQLKKLKAKHPNLKAYISLGGWTWSKWFSKAAATDALRKQLVASCINLYIKGNLPFDSAGNAGGEGSGAGVFDGIDIDWEFPGGGGQPYNNVDANDKANYTLLLQEFRRQLDAYGAQTGKRYALTAAIGSGGDKIANTDPAEYSKSLDWINVMTYDFHGGWEPTGPTDFQSHLYPDPDSPNAKTDVGRSYNVDTAVKTLLAKGVPASKIVVGIPFYGRGWTGVQAGPKGDGLYQTATKPAPGTYELGIEDYKVLKSRPGTVREHPITRQSWKYDGSTFWSYDTPAVVRVKVNYAKQNNLRGVFSWALDGDSPDAELLKVMGEMRQ
;
A
#
# COMPACT_ATOMS: atom_id res chain seq x y z
N MET A 1 -9.62 -4.55 -12.86
CA MET A 1 -8.65 -5.50 -13.46
C MET A 1 -9.41 -6.41 -14.40
N ALA A 2 -9.31 -6.15 -15.70
CA ALA A 2 -10.17 -6.83 -16.65
C ALA A 2 -9.51 -8.13 -17.12
N TRP A 3 -10.05 -9.26 -16.68
CA TRP A 3 -9.68 -10.59 -17.18
C TRP A 3 -10.36 -10.91 -18.52
N ASN A 4 -11.40 -10.17 -18.87
CA ASN A 4 -12.18 -10.30 -20.09
C ASN A 4 -11.89 -9.19 -21.12
N ASP A 5 -10.95 -8.26 -20.90
CA ASP A 5 -10.62 -7.18 -21.81
C ASP A 5 -9.96 -7.73 -23.08
N PRO A 6 -10.57 -7.56 -24.27
CA PRO A 6 -10.08 -8.13 -25.53
C PRO A 6 -8.82 -7.46 -26.06
N ARG A 7 -8.42 -6.29 -25.55
CA ARG A 7 -7.27 -5.53 -26.07
C ARG A 7 -5.95 -6.30 -25.98
N ASN A 8 -5.80 -7.18 -24.98
CA ASN A 8 -4.56 -7.86 -24.67
C ASN A 8 -4.59 -9.38 -24.87
N GLY A 9 -5.46 -9.86 -25.73
CA GLY A 9 -5.51 -11.28 -26.09
C GLY A 9 -6.64 -11.60 -27.04
N LYS A 10 -6.32 -12.24 -28.15
CA LYS A 10 -7.31 -12.63 -29.17
C LYS A 10 -7.72 -14.10 -29.08
N VAL A 11 -6.97 -14.91 -28.34
CA VAL A 11 -7.15 -16.36 -28.30
C VAL A 11 -7.09 -16.84 -26.84
N GLY A 12 -8.06 -17.70 -26.48
CA GLY A 12 -8.13 -18.35 -25.19
C GLY A 12 -9.06 -17.66 -24.18
N PRO A 13 -9.32 -18.35 -23.05
CA PRO A 13 -10.31 -17.93 -22.05
C PRO A 13 -9.83 -16.81 -21.13
N LEU A 14 -8.56 -16.39 -21.22
CA LEU A 14 -7.97 -15.38 -20.37
C LEU A 14 -7.44 -14.22 -21.19
N LYS A 15 -7.92 -13.02 -20.90
CA LYS A 15 -7.58 -11.77 -21.58
C LYS A 15 -7.12 -10.69 -20.58
N GLY A 16 -6.89 -9.47 -21.05
CA GLY A 16 -6.61 -8.33 -20.21
C GLY A 16 -5.37 -8.49 -19.33
N ASN A 17 -5.40 -7.88 -18.16
CA ASN A 17 -4.26 -7.85 -17.24
C ASN A 17 -3.88 -9.24 -16.71
N PHE A 18 -4.83 -10.15 -16.54
CA PHE A 18 -4.52 -11.51 -16.08
C PHE A 18 -3.70 -12.28 -17.10
N ASN A 19 -4.04 -12.12 -18.40
CA ASN A 19 -3.25 -12.71 -19.49
C ASN A 19 -1.83 -12.08 -19.53
N GLN A 20 -1.72 -10.76 -19.37
CA GLN A 20 -0.41 -10.10 -19.31
C GLN A 20 0.45 -10.57 -18.13
N LEU A 21 -0.16 -10.75 -16.97
CA LEU A 21 0.53 -11.33 -15.80
C LEU A 21 1.04 -12.75 -16.09
N LYS A 22 0.23 -13.60 -16.72
CA LYS A 22 0.68 -14.95 -17.12
C LYS A 22 1.89 -14.90 -18.08
N LYS A 23 1.84 -14.02 -19.07
CA LYS A 23 2.97 -13.82 -20.00
C LYS A 23 4.21 -13.30 -19.29
N LEU A 24 4.05 -12.36 -18.35
CA LEU A 24 5.16 -11.81 -17.59
C LEU A 24 5.78 -12.88 -16.67
N LYS A 25 4.97 -13.67 -15.99
CA LYS A 25 5.45 -14.79 -15.15
C LYS A 25 6.18 -15.86 -15.95
N ALA A 26 5.73 -16.13 -17.18
CA ALA A 26 6.43 -17.08 -18.08
C ALA A 26 7.85 -16.59 -18.44
N LYS A 27 8.02 -15.26 -18.63
CA LYS A 27 9.35 -14.66 -18.87
C LYS A 27 10.19 -14.57 -17.60
N HIS A 28 9.56 -14.46 -16.43
CA HIS A 28 10.21 -14.29 -15.14
C HIS A 28 9.67 -15.31 -14.12
N PRO A 29 10.15 -16.58 -14.14
CA PRO A 29 9.58 -17.68 -13.33
C PRO A 29 9.62 -17.42 -11.82
N ASN A 30 10.54 -16.58 -11.36
CA ASN A 30 10.65 -16.21 -9.95
C ASN A 30 9.68 -15.11 -9.53
N LEU A 31 9.01 -14.44 -10.49
CA LEU A 31 8.01 -13.44 -10.20
C LEU A 31 6.77 -14.09 -9.58
N LYS A 32 6.32 -13.54 -8.47
CA LYS A 32 5.06 -13.91 -7.82
C LYS A 32 4.06 -12.77 -7.99
N ALA A 33 2.81 -13.14 -8.24
CA ALA A 33 1.70 -12.21 -8.36
C ALA A 33 0.66 -12.52 -7.28
N TYR A 34 0.20 -11.49 -6.58
CA TYR A 34 -0.83 -11.59 -5.55
C TYR A 34 -2.00 -10.72 -5.94
N ILE A 35 -3.22 -11.19 -5.69
CA ILE A 35 -4.41 -10.36 -5.83
C ILE A 35 -4.64 -9.62 -4.52
N SER A 36 -4.65 -8.30 -4.56
CA SER A 36 -5.02 -7.47 -3.43
C SER A 36 -6.52 -7.22 -3.42
N LEU A 37 -7.15 -7.50 -2.28
CA LEU A 37 -8.59 -7.37 -2.05
C LEU A 37 -8.83 -6.18 -1.13
N GLY A 38 -9.61 -5.21 -1.61
CA GLY A 38 -9.93 -4.02 -0.84
C GLY A 38 -9.31 -2.75 -1.39
N GLY A 39 -8.54 -2.06 -0.55
CA GLY A 39 -8.00 -0.74 -0.82
C GLY A 39 -8.96 0.37 -0.40
N TRP A 40 -8.53 1.63 -0.61
CA TRP A 40 -9.24 2.83 -0.15
C TRP A 40 -10.72 2.88 -0.55
N THR A 41 -11.02 2.51 -1.80
CA THR A 41 -12.40 2.60 -2.34
C THR A 41 -13.21 1.31 -2.21
N TRP A 42 -12.58 0.16 -1.93
CA TRP A 42 -13.25 -1.14 -1.95
C TRP A 42 -13.34 -1.82 -0.59
N SER A 43 -13.00 -1.13 0.51
CA SER A 43 -13.05 -1.67 1.87
C SER A 43 -14.45 -1.65 2.51
N LYS A 44 -15.46 -1.10 1.83
CA LYS A 44 -16.80 -0.87 2.36
C LYS A 44 -17.42 -2.05 3.12
N TRP A 45 -17.19 -3.27 2.63
CA TRP A 45 -17.93 -4.45 3.09
C TRP A 45 -17.13 -5.37 4.00
N PHE A 46 -15.84 -5.11 4.26
CA PHE A 46 -15.03 -6.01 5.10
C PHE A 46 -15.60 -6.22 6.49
N SER A 47 -16.01 -5.17 7.19
CA SER A 47 -16.59 -5.28 8.52
C SER A 47 -17.81 -6.22 8.55
N LYS A 48 -18.71 -6.09 7.56
CA LYS A 48 -19.88 -6.99 7.43
C LYS A 48 -19.47 -8.42 7.06
N ALA A 49 -18.59 -8.58 6.10
CA ALA A 49 -18.15 -9.89 5.62
C ALA A 49 -17.30 -10.64 6.66
N ALA A 50 -16.64 -9.94 7.57
CA ALA A 50 -15.86 -10.52 8.64
C ALA A 50 -16.65 -10.79 9.93
N ALA A 51 -17.89 -10.31 10.05
CA ALA A 51 -18.63 -10.26 11.31
C ALA A 51 -18.92 -11.63 11.94
N THR A 52 -19.16 -12.66 11.14
CA THR A 52 -19.46 -14.01 11.63
C THR A 52 -18.56 -15.07 11.00
N ASP A 53 -18.42 -16.19 11.67
CA ASP A 53 -17.65 -17.34 11.15
C ASP A 53 -18.17 -17.80 9.78
N ALA A 54 -19.51 -17.88 9.62
CA ALA A 54 -20.12 -18.28 8.35
C ALA A 54 -19.79 -17.32 7.22
N LEU A 55 -19.86 -16.00 7.45
CA LEU A 55 -19.55 -14.99 6.45
C LEU A 55 -18.05 -14.97 6.09
N ARG A 56 -17.16 -15.11 7.08
CA ARG A 56 -15.72 -15.25 6.83
C ARG A 56 -15.42 -16.45 5.94
N LYS A 57 -15.97 -17.62 6.27
CA LYS A 57 -15.81 -18.84 5.46
C LYS A 57 -16.32 -18.68 4.04
N GLN A 58 -17.46 -18.03 3.86
CA GLN A 58 -18.05 -17.79 2.54
C GLN A 58 -17.20 -16.82 1.70
N LEU A 59 -16.78 -15.68 2.27
CA LEU A 59 -15.91 -14.72 1.60
C LEU A 59 -14.60 -15.38 1.15
N VAL A 60 -13.94 -16.05 2.08
CA VAL A 60 -12.64 -16.68 1.82
C VAL A 60 -12.74 -17.77 0.76
N ALA A 61 -13.75 -18.64 0.85
CA ALA A 61 -13.98 -19.68 -0.14
C ALA A 61 -14.25 -19.10 -1.53
N SER A 62 -15.01 -18.01 -1.62
CA SER A 62 -15.30 -17.31 -2.88
C SER A 62 -14.00 -16.73 -3.48
N CYS A 63 -13.17 -16.06 -2.69
CA CYS A 63 -11.91 -15.48 -3.16
C CYS A 63 -10.93 -16.56 -3.65
N ILE A 64 -10.78 -17.64 -2.90
CA ILE A 64 -9.91 -18.76 -3.30
C ILE A 64 -10.43 -19.41 -4.57
N ASN A 65 -11.74 -19.64 -4.68
CA ASN A 65 -12.36 -20.21 -5.87
C ASN A 65 -12.09 -19.33 -7.10
N LEU A 66 -12.31 -18.03 -6.96
CA LEU A 66 -12.18 -17.10 -8.07
C LEU A 66 -10.71 -16.89 -8.50
N TYR A 67 -9.82 -16.61 -7.56
CA TYR A 67 -8.47 -16.12 -7.88
C TYR A 67 -7.38 -17.18 -7.80
N ILE A 68 -7.48 -18.13 -6.87
CA ILE A 68 -6.45 -19.18 -6.69
C ILE A 68 -6.74 -20.38 -7.57
N LYS A 69 -7.98 -20.89 -7.52
CA LYS A 69 -8.44 -21.96 -8.42
C LYS A 69 -8.64 -21.44 -9.85
N GLY A 70 -8.93 -20.14 -9.99
CA GLY A 70 -9.08 -19.48 -11.28
C GLY A 70 -10.43 -19.73 -11.97
N ASN A 71 -11.48 -20.04 -11.19
CA ASN A 71 -12.84 -20.26 -11.70
C ASN A 71 -13.52 -18.91 -11.95
N LEU A 72 -13.06 -18.21 -12.98
CA LEU A 72 -13.59 -16.90 -13.37
C LEU A 72 -15.00 -17.03 -13.96
N PRO A 73 -15.90 -16.06 -13.73
CA PRO A 73 -17.20 -16.04 -14.40
C PRO A 73 -17.03 -16.12 -15.93
N PHE A 74 -17.89 -16.87 -16.58
CA PHE A 74 -17.83 -16.93 -18.04
C PHE A 74 -18.52 -15.70 -18.66
N ASP A 75 -17.79 -14.99 -19.51
CA ASP A 75 -18.29 -13.88 -20.32
C ASP A 75 -18.50 -14.38 -21.77
N SER A 76 -19.75 -14.60 -22.14
CA SER A 76 -20.11 -15.10 -23.47
C SER A 76 -19.80 -14.11 -24.59
N ALA A 77 -19.96 -12.81 -24.32
CA ALA A 77 -19.70 -11.77 -25.31
C ALA A 77 -18.19 -11.67 -25.64
N GLY A 78 -17.36 -11.81 -24.64
CA GLY A 78 -15.90 -11.82 -24.79
C GLY A 78 -15.32 -13.19 -25.09
N ASN A 79 -16.11 -14.27 -24.99
CA ASN A 79 -15.62 -15.65 -24.96
C ASN A 79 -14.43 -15.82 -24.01
N ALA A 80 -14.60 -15.41 -22.75
CA ALA A 80 -13.54 -15.35 -21.75
C ALA A 80 -14.05 -15.87 -20.40
N GLY A 81 -13.12 -16.38 -19.57
CA GLY A 81 -13.45 -16.93 -18.25
C GLY A 81 -13.79 -18.41 -18.28
N GLY A 82 -14.56 -18.85 -17.31
CA GLY A 82 -14.89 -20.25 -17.07
C GLY A 82 -13.97 -20.93 -16.05
N GLU A 83 -14.28 -22.17 -15.74
CA GLU A 83 -13.57 -22.97 -14.74
C GLU A 83 -12.07 -23.09 -15.08
N GLY A 84 -11.22 -22.81 -14.09
CA GLY A 84 -9.76 -22.91 -14.21
C GLY A 84 -9.09 -21.92 -15.15
N SER A 85 -9.84 -21.06 -15.84
CA SER A 85 -9.27 -20.10 -16.83
C SER A 85 -8.21 -19.18 -16.25
N GLY A 86 -8.37 -18.75 -15.00
CA GLY A 86 -7.46 -17.92 -14.22
C GLY A 86 -6.40 -18.69 -13.41
N ALA A 87 -6.37 -20.01 -13.50
CA ALA A 87 -5.45 -20.80 -12.69
C ALA A 87 -3.98 -20.45 -12.97
N GLY A 88 -3.19 -20.31 -11.89
CA GLY A 88 -1.77 -19.97 -11.97
C GLY A 88 -1.44 -18.51 -12.28
N VAL A 89 -2.44 -17.62 -12.38
CA VAL A 89 -2.21 -16.16 -12.45
C VAL A 89 -1.66 -15.67 -11.11
N PHE A 90 -2.32 -16.02 -10.00
CA PHE A 90 -1.95 -15.56 -8.66
C PHE A 90 -1.31 -16.66 -7.82
N ASP A 91 -0.31 -16.29 -7.05
CA ASP A 91 0.47 -17.14 -6.14
C ASP A 91 0.02 -16.94 -4.68
N GLY A 92 -0.94 -16.06 -4.44
CA GLY A 92 -1.46 -15.73 -3.12
C GLY A 92 -2.46 -14.59 -3.14
N ILE A 93 -2.87 -14.20 -1.94
CA ILE A 93 -3.87 -13.16 -1.68
C ILE A 93 -3.24 -12.12 -0.75
N ASP A 94 -3.49 -10.85 -1.04
CA ASP A 94 -3.21 -9.72 -0.17
C ASP A 94 -4.54 -9.14 0.33
N ILE A 95 -4.61 -8.78 1.61
CA ILE A 95 -5.80 -8.16 2.22
C ILE A 95 -5.49 -6.71 2.54
N ASP A 96 -6.23 -5.83 1.91
CA ASP A 96 -6.11 -4.39 2.07
C ASP A 96 -7.42 -3.80 2.61
N TRP A 97 -7.66 -4.02 3.92
CA TRP A 97 -8.83 -3.46 4.60
C TRP A 97 -8.48 -2.10 5.21
N GLU A 98 -9.04 -1.04 4.65
CA GLU A 98 -8.80 0.33 5.07
C GLU A 98 -10.05 0.97 5.73
N PHE A 99 -10.22 0.87 7.05
CA PHE A 99 -9.41 0.17 8.06
C PHE A 99 -10.31 -0.55 9.05
N PRO A 100 -9.83 -1.63 9.70
CA PRO A 100 -10.55 -2.21 10.84
C PRO A 100 -10.75 -1.16 11.92
N GLY A 101 -11.98 -1.05 12.45
CA GLY A 101 -12.32 -0.04 13.46
C GLY A 101 -12.49 1.40 12.93
N GLY A 102 -12.36 1.62 11.61
CA GLY A 102 -12.69 2.90 10.97
C GLY A 102 -11.50 3.79 10.60
N GLY A 103 -11.81 5.01 10.17
CA GLY A 103 -10.83 5.99 9.69
C GLY A 103 -10.41 5.82 8.24
N GLY A 104 -11.14 5.02 7.46
CA GLY A 104 -11.09 4.97 6.00
C GLY A 104 -12.20 5.83 5.37
N GLN A 105 -12.70 5.41 4.21
CA GLN A 105 -13.77 6.11 3.52
C GLN A 105 -15.03 6.23 4.39
N PRO A 106 -15.75 7.38 4.36
CA PRO A 106 -16.91 7.62 5.23
C PRO A 106 -18.06 6.63 5.02
N TYR A 107 -18.14 6.01 3.85
CA TYR A 107 -19.17 5.02 3.53
C TYR A 107 -18.82 3.58 3.98
N ASN A 108 -17.64 3.36 4.55
CA ASN A 108 -17.25 2.05 5.02
C ASN A 108 -18.09 1.62 6.23
N ASN A 109 -18.48 0.34 6.24
CA ASN A 109 -19.05 -0.24 7.46
C ASN A 109 -17.98 -0.39 8.52
N VAL A 110 -18.33 -0.15 9.77
CA VAL A 110 -17.46 -0.27 10.94
C VAL A 110 -18.23 -1.02 12.03
N ASP A 111 -17.55 -1.88 12.77
CA ASP A 111 -18.09 -2.61 13.91
C ASP A 111 -17.10 -2.59 15.09
N ALA A 112 -17.62 -2.56 16.31
CA ALA A 112 -16.78 -2.57 17.51
C ALA A 112 -15.87 -3.82 17.62
N ASN A 113 -16.25 -4.91 16.94
CA ASN A 113 -15.51 -6.16 16.92
C ASN A 113 -14.52 -6.27 15.75
N ASP A 114 -14.35 -5.24 14.92
CA ASP A 114 -13.49 -5.29 13.73
C ASP A 114 -12.06 -5.70 14.07
N LYS A 115 -11.54 -5.29 15.22
CA LYS A 115 -10.22 -5.71 15.71
C LYS A 115 -10.08 -7.23 15.81
N ALA A 116 -11.03 -7.89 16.45
CA ALA A 116 -11.05 -9.36 16.56
C ALA A 116 -11.38 -10.01 15.22
N ASN A 117 -12.36 -9.46 14.50
CA ASN A 117 -12.82 -9.97 13.21
C ASN A 117 -11.74 -9.93 12.15
N TYR A 118 -10.87 -8.93 12.15
CA TYR A 118 -9.71 -8.85 11.26
C TYR A 118 -8.75 -10.03 11.47
N THR A 119 -8.40 -10.31 12.72
CA THR A 119 -7.57 -11.47 13.06
C THR A 119 -8.22 -12.78 12.62
N LEU A 120 -9.51 -12.96 12.92
CA LEU A 120 -10.26 -14.19 12.56
C LEU A 120 -10.39 -14.35 11.03
N LEU A 121 -10.55 -13.25 10.30
CA LEU A 121 -10.60 -13.28 8.83
C LEU A 121 -9.27 -13.77 8.25
N LEU A 122 -8.14 -13.25 8.72
CA LEU A 122 -6.82 -13.66 8.26
C LEU A 122 -6.50 -15.11 8.63
N GLN A 123 -6.91 -15.56 9.81
CA GLN A 123 -6.81 -16.97 10.20
C GLN A 123 -7.62 -17.88 9.26
N GLU A 124 -8.83 -17.49 8.88
CA GLU A 124 -9.67 -18.26 7.96
C GLU A 124 -9.08 -18.29 6.54
N PHE A 125 -8.52 -17.17 6.04
CA PHE A 125 -7.77 -17.17 4.78
C PHE A 125 -6.60 -18.15 4.84
N ARG A 126 -5.78 -18.10 5.90
CA ARG A 126 -4.64 -19.01 6.04
C ARG A 126 -5.08 -20.47 6.08
N ARG A 127 -6.11 -20.78 6.86
CA ARG A 127 -6.65 -22.12 6.98
C ARG A 127 -7.10 -22.70 5.62
N GLN A 128 -7.87 -21.94 4.84
CA GLN A 128 -8.36 -22.42 3.54
C GLN A 128 -7.26 -22.46 2.48
N LEU A 129 -6.33 -21.49 2.47
CA LEU A 129 -5.19 -21.52 1.56
C LEU A 129 -4.27 -22.72 1.84
N ASP A 130 -4.04 -23.07 3.10
CA ASP A 130 -3.23 -24.23 3.46
C ASP A 130 -3.94 -25.53 3.09
N ALA A 131 -5.26 -25.64 3.32
CA ALA A 131 -6.05 -26.78 2.92
C ALA A 131 -6.01 -27.03 1.40
N TYR A 132 -6.14 -25.96 0.60
CA TYR A 132 -6.01 -26.07 -0.86
C TYR A 132 -4.56 -26.32 -1.29
N GLY A 133 -3.60 -25.73 -0.61
CA GLY A 133 -2.17 -25.97 -0.82
C GLY A 133 -1.78 -27.43 -0.63
N ALA A 134 -2.32 -28.09 0.41
CA ALA A 134 -2.12 -29.51 0.65
C ALA A 134 -2.65 -30.40 -0.51
N GLN A 135 -3.76 -29.99 -1.14
CA GLN A 135 -4.33 -30.72 -2.30
C GLN A 135 -3.48 -30.54 -3.57
N THR A 136 -2.84 -29.40 -3.74
CA THR A 136 -2.12 -29.03 -4.98
C THR A 136 -0.61 -29.16 -4.87
N GLY A 137 -0.07 -29.48 -3.68
CA GLY A 137 1.37 -29.51 -3.42
C GLY A 137 2.02 -28.12 -3.50
N LYS A 138 1.27 -27.02 -3.34
CA LYS A 138 1.73 -25.63 -3.45
C LYS A 138 1.49 -24.85 -2.17
N ARG A 139 2.37 -23.92 -1.86
CA ARG A 139 2.12 -22.89 -0.85
C ARG A 139 1.60 -21.62 -1.51
N TYR A 140 0.46 -21.15 -1.06
CA TYR A 140 -0.09 -19.85 -1.46
C TYR A 140 0.17 -18.84 -0.35
N ALA A 141 0.76 -17.71 -0.71
CA ALA A 141 1.05 -16.66 0.27
C ALA A 141 -0.24 -15.91 0.69
N LEU A 142 -0.22 -15.45 1.93
CA LEU A 142 -1.20 -14.52 2.47
C LEU A 142 -0.47 -13.32 3.02
N THR A 143 -0.80 -12.14 2.54
CA THR A 143 -0.23 -10.87 2.99
C THR A 143 -1.34 -9.89 3.35
N ALA A 144 -0.98 -8.80 3.98
CA ALA A 144 -1.92 -7.70 4.23
C ALA A 144 -1.21 -6.35 4.10
N ALA A 145 -1.91 -5.37 3.54
CA ALA A 145 -1.56 -3.97 3.66
C ALA A 145 -2.25 -3.38 4.89
N ILE A 146 -1.50 -2.64 5.71
CA ILE A 146 -2.00 -2.07 6.96
C ILE A 146 -1.64 -0.59 7.08
N GLY A 147 -2.50 0.17 7.76
CA GLY A 147 -2.20 1.55 8.13
C GLY A 147 -1.04 1.61 9.13
N SER A 148 -0.19 2.61 8.98
CA SER A 148 1.02 2.81 9.79
C SER A 148 0.80 3.68 11.02
N GLY A 149 -0.29 4.46 11.08
CA GLY A 149 -0.60 5.32 12.22
C GLY A 149 -0.84 4.54 13.51
N GLY A 150 -0.47 5.13 14.63
CA GLY A 150 -0.64 4.51 15.94
C GLY A 150 -2.10 4.14 16.24
N ASP A 151 -3.07 4.94 15.79
CA ASP A 151 -4.50 4.68 15.87
C ASP A 151 -4.92 3.46 15.06
N LYS A 152 -4.38 3.31 13.83
CA LYS A 152 -4.68 2.16 12.95
C LYS A 152 -4.10 0.87 13.53
N ILE A 153 -2.86 0.90 14.01
CA ILE A 153 -2.22 -0.25 14.66
C ILE A 153 -2.95 -0.64 15.96
N ALA A 154 -3.43 0.34 16.75
CA ALA A 154 -4.18 0.07 17.98
C ALA A 154 -5.53 -0.61 17.74
N ASN A 155 -6.16 -0.36 16.60
CA ASN A 155 -7.41 -0.97 16.19
C ASN A 155 -7.26 -2.41 15.67
N THR A 156 -6.07 -2.99 15.76
CA THR A 156 -5.78 -4.38 15.35
C THR A 156 -4.99 -5.11 16.43
N ASP A 157 -4.77 -6.40 16.25
CA ASP A 157 -3.91 -7.21 17.12
C ASP A 157 -2.71 -7.76 16.33
N PRO A 158 -1.61 -6.99 16.20
CA PRO A 158 -0.47 -7.37 15.39
C PRO A 158 0.19 -8.70 15.78
N ALA A 159 0.26 -9.01 17.09
CA ALA A 159 0.81 -10.26 17.57
C ALA A 159 0.05 -11.47 17.03
N GLU A 160 -1.28 -11.37 16.99
CA GLU A 160 -2.12 -12.48 16.58
C GLU A 160 -2.27 -12.59 15.07
N TYR A 161 -2.64 -11.49 14.36
CA TYR A 161 -2.85 -11.59 12.93
C TYR A 161 -1.57 -11.90 12.14
N SER A 162 -0.41 -11.44 12.64
CA SER A 162 0.88 -11.70 11.96
C SER A 162 1.24 -13.17 11.88
N LYS A 163 0.69 -14.02 12.76
CA LYS A 163 0.89 -15.47 12.72
C LYS A 163 0.34 -16.09 11.43
N SER A 164 -0.75 -15.55 10.92
CA SER A 164 -1.42 -16.01 9.69
C SER A 164 -0.77 -15.49 8.40
N LEU A 165 0.02 -14.42 8.48
CA LEU A 165 0.59 -13.74 7.32
C LEU A 165 2.01 -14.22 7.01
N ASP A 166 2.34 -14.25 5.73
CA ASP A 166 3.71 -14.44 5.26
C ASP A 166 4.53 -13.14 5.44
N TRP A 167 3.92 -11.99 5.19
CA TRP A 167 4.46 -10.67 5.53
C TRP A 167 3.35 -9.60 5.55
N ILE A 168 3.72 -8.41 6.01
CA ILE A 168 2.87 -7.26 6.23
C ILE A 168 3.43 -6.08 5.45
N ASN A 169 2.64 -5.51 4.55
CA ASN A 169 2.94 -4.29 3.82
C ASN A 169 2.47 -3.10 4.66
N VAL A 170 3.38 -2.41 5.32
CA VAL A 170 3.04 -1.23 6.13
C VAL A 170 2.97 -0.01 5.24
N MET A 171 1.79 0.58 5.09
CA MET A 171 1.54 1.74 4.24
C MET A 171 2.10 3.01 4.89
N THR A 172 3.43 3.14 4.83
CA THR A 172 4.21 4.23 5.43
C THR A 172 4.25 5.45 4.51
N TYR A 173 3.09 5.90 4.11
CA TYR A 173 2.83 7.07 3.28
C TYR A 173 1.45 7.64 3.60
N ASP A 174 1.08 8.74 2.94
CA ASP A 174 -0.17 9.47 3.21
C ASP A 174 -0.28 9.97 4.65
N PHE A 175 0.81 10.43 5.23
CA PHE A 175 0.82 10.99 6.58
C PHE A 175 0.19 12.38 6.62
N HIS A 176 0.41 13.18 5.57
CA HIS A 176 -0.16 14.50 5.35
C HIS A 176 -0.52 14.67 3.87
N GLY A 177 -1.56 15.44 3.56
CA GLY A 177 -2.01 15.61 2.18
C GLY A 177 -3.18 16.56 1.99
N GLY A 178 -3.86 16.46 0.85
CA GLY A 178 -4.91 17.37 0.42
C GLY A 178 -6.16 17.43 1.31
N TRP A 179 -6.34 16.50 2.22
CA TRP A 179 -7.39 16.54 3.26
C TRP A 179 -7.12 17.58 4.36
N GLU A 180 -5.93 18.17 4.36
CA GLU A 180 -5.51 19.34 5.14
C GLU A 180 -5.37 20.53 4.17
N PRO A 181 -6.47 21.05 3.57
CA PRO A 181 -6.40 21.91 2.39
C PRO A 181 -5.69 23.23 2.62
N THR A 182 -5.67 23.72 3.84
CA THR A 182 -5.00 24.98 4.22
C THR A 182 -3.64 24.76 4.90
N GLY A 183 -3.14 23.55 4.90
CA GLY A 183 -1.90 23.19 5.58
C GLY A 183 -2.09 22.96 7.09
N PRO A 184 -1.02 22.99 7.90
CA PRO A 184 0.34 23.28 7.45
C PRO A 184 0.88 22.25 6.46
N THR A 185 1.70 22.69 5.50
CA THR A 185 2.46 21.76 4.64
C THR A 185 3.34 20.90 5.51
N ASP A 186 3.36 19.59 5.25
CA ASP A 186 4.16 18.65 6.00
C ASP A 186 4.55 17.45 5.11
N PHE A 187 5.28 16.51 5.66
CA PHE A 187 5.78 15.36 4.93
C PHE A 187 4.78 14.20 4.89
N GLN A 188 4.66 13.58 3.72
CA GLN A 188 3.71 12.48 3.55
C GLN A 188 4.26 11.08 3.86
N SER A 189 5.59 10.90 3.99
CA SER A 189 6.19 9.56 4.14
C SER A 189 7.57 9.58 4.82
N HIS A 190 7.76 10.51 5.74
CA HIS A 190 9.05 10.74 6.39
C HIS A 190 9.48 9.57 7.28
N LEU A 191 10.81 9.39 7.37
CA LEU A 191 11.39 8.27 8.11
C LEU A 191 11.33 8.47 9.62
N TYR A 192 11.70 9.65 10.13
CA TYR A 192 11.74 9.98 11.55
C TYR A 192 10.82 11.15 11.88
N PRO A 193 10.27 11.22 13.10
CA PRO A 193 9.47 12.36 13.53
C PRO A 193 10.32 13.63 13.60
N ASP A 194 9.70 14.78 13.35
CA ASP A 194 10.33 16.08 13.50
C ASP A 194 9.81 16.79 14.76
N PRO A 195 10.68 17.10 15.76
CA PRO A 195 10.27 17.84 16.93
C PRO A 195 9.82 19.28 16.61
N ASP A 196 10.25 19.84 15.47
CA ASP A 196 9.92 21.20 15.03
C ASP A 196 8.63 21.26 14.19
N SER A 197 8.04 20.10 13.82
CA SER A 197 6.76 20.09 13.11
C SER A 197 5.66 20.71 13.98
N PRO A 198 4.75 21.52 13.41
CA PRO A 198 3.56 22.02 14.10
C PRO A 198 2.71 20.91 14.71
N ASN A 199 2.78 19.72 14.11
CA ASN A 199 2.05 18.52 14.54
C ASN A 199 2.80 17.67 15.57
N ALA A 200 4.05 17.98 15.94
CA ALA A 200 4.92 17.14 16.77
C ALA A 200 4.29 16.69 18.11
N LYS A 201 3.38 17.50 18.66
CA LYS A 201 2.70 17.19 19.94
C LYS A 201 1.36 16.46 19.76
N THR A 202 0.89 16.27 18.55
CA THR A 202 -0.33 15.51 18.25
C THR A 202 -0.04 14.02 18.15
N ASP A 203 -1.08 13.17 18.24
CA ASP A 203 -0.92 11.73 18.05
C ASP A 203 -0.48 11.40 16.61
N VAL A 204 -0.96 12.17 15.63
CA VAL A 204 -0.52 12.07 14.23
C VAL A 204 0.98 12.36 14.14
N GLY A 205 1.44 13.54 14.58
CA GLY A 205 2.85 13.92 14.49
C GLY A 205 3.82 12.98 15.22
N ARG A 206 3.36 12.34 16.31
CA ARG A 206 4.16 11.35 17.03
C ARG A 206 4.21 9.98 16.37
N SER A 207 3.13 9.54 15.71
CA SER A 207 2.98 8.15 15.28
C SER A 207 3.01 7.94 13.76
N TYR A 208 2.73 8.96 12.98
CA TYR A 208 2.73 8.87 11.52
C TYR A 208 4.13 9.16 10.93
N ASN A 209 5.03 8.22 11.14
CA ASN A 209 6.35 8.16 10.52
C ASN A 209 6.80 6.70 10.45
N VAL A 210 7.74 6.41 9.57
CA VAL A 210 8.18 5.03 9.31
C VAL A 210 8.77 4.38 10.55
N ASP A 211 9.67 5.05 11.25
CA ASP A 211 10.38 4.50 12.41
C ASP A 211 9.45 4.15 13.56
N THR A 212 8.53 5.05 13.89
CA THR A 212 7.55 4.80 14.96
C THR A 212 6.60 3.66 14.60
N ALA A 213 6.13 3.58 13.35
CA ALA A 213 5.28 2.48 12.90
C ALA A 213 6.00 1.12 13.03
N VAL A 214 7.24 1.02 12.55
CA VAL A 214 8.06 -0.20 12.64
C VAL A 214 8.31 -0.59 14.09
N LYS A 215 8.77 0.36 14.92
CA LYS A 215 9.03 0.10 16.36
C LYS A 215 7.76 -0.33 17.10
N THR A 216 6.61 0.26 16.79
CA THR A 216 5.34 -0.12 17.38
C THR A 216 4.96 -1.56 17.03
N LEU A 217 5.11 -1.96 15.76
CA LEU A 217 4.84 -3.34 15.33
C LEU A 217 5.79 -4.34 15.99
N LEU A 218 7.08 -4.04 16.04
CA LEU A 218 8.08 -4.87 16.74
C LEU A 218 7.76 -5.02 18.24
N ALA A 219 7.43 -3.93 18.91
CA ALA A 219 7.05 -3.93 20.33
C ALA A 219 5.76 -4.72 20.58
N LYS A 220 4.86 -4.79 19.60
CA LYS A 220 3.66 -5.62 19.63
C LYS A 220 3.89 -7.08 19.20
N GLY A 221 5.13 -7.50 19.01
CA GLY A 221 5.49 -8.89 18.76
C GLY A 221 5.47 -9.33 17.29
N VAL A 222 5.39 -8.40 16.34
CA VAL A 222 5.55 -8.73 14.91
C VAL A 222 7.02 -9.01 14.62
N PRO A 223 7.39 -10.16 14.04
CA PRO A 223 8.78 -10.41 13.64
C PRO A 223 9.27 -9.41 12.57
N ALA A 224 10.46 -8.88 12.72
CA ALA A 224 11.08 -7.98 11.73
C ALA A 224 11.07 -8.57 10.31
N SER A 225 11.31 -9.88 10.20
CA SER A 225 11.30 -10.64 8.94
C SER A 225 9.92 -10.69 8.25
N LYS A 226 8.86 -10.17 8.87
CA LYS A 226 7.52 -10.04 8.28
C LYS A 226 7.17 -8.60 7.92
N ILE A 227 7.92 -7.61 8.31
CA ILE A 227 7.62 -6.19 8.08
C ILE A 227 8.22 -5.73 6.74
N VAL A 228 7.40 -5.13 5.89
CA VAL A 228 7.78 -4.52 4.61
C VAL A 228 7.37 -3.06 4.62
N VAL A 229 8.33 -2.15 4.41
CA VAL A 229 8.12 -0.70 4.47
C VAL A 229 7.61 -0.16 3.13
N GLY A 230 6.56 0.66 3.16
CA GLY A 230 5.97 1.30 1.99
C GLY A 230 6.76 2.50 1.50
N ILE A 231 6.89 2.62 0.19
CA ILE A 231 7.53 3.74 -0.50
C ILE A 231 6.54 4.29 -1.53
N PRO A 232 6.13 5.56 -1.43
CA PRO A 232 5.24 6.16 -2.41
C PRO A 232 6.01 6.55 -3.67
N PHE A 233 5.52 6.11 -4.83
CA PHE A 233 6.01 6.58 -6.13
C PHE A 233 5.24 7.80 -6.62
N TYR A 234 4.73 8.58 -5.67
CA TYR A 234 3.97 9.81 -5.86
C TYR A 234 4.27 10.79 -4.74
N GLY A 235 3.84 12.02 -4.90
CA GLY A 235 3.91 13.04 -3.87
C GLY A 235 2.54 13.56 -3.47
N ARG A 236 2.49 14.15 -2.28
CA ARG A 236 1.37 14.96 -1.77
C ARG A 236 1.76 16.42 -1.79
N GLY A 237 0.82 17.30 -2.21
CA GLY A 237 1.18 18.70 -2.38
C GLY A 237 0.04 19.69 -2.20
N TRP A 238 0.45 20.93 -1.96
CA TRP A 238 -0.41 22.10 -1.77
C TRP A 238 0.05 23.26 -2.66
N THR A 239 -0.88 24.16 -2.96
CA THR A 239 -0.59 25.41 -3.68
C THR A 239 -1.09 26.63 -2.92
N GLY A 240 -0.59 27.82 -3.30
CA GLY A 240 -0.77 29.05 -2.53
C GLY A 240 -0.06 28.98 -1.18
N VAL A 241 1.05 28.26 -1.14
CA VAL A 241 1.86 28.04 0.05
C VAL A 241 2.71 29.28 0.33
N GLN A 242 2.70 29.75 1.57
CA GLN A 242 3.57 30.83 2.02
C GLN A 242 5.02 30.35 2.05
N ALA A 243 5.96 31.25 1.70
CA ALA A 243 7.39 30.92 1.71
C ALA A 243 7.92 30.60 3.11
N GLY A 244 7.38 31.27 4.13
CA GLY A 244 7.84 31.16 5.50
C GLY A 244 9.23 31.78 5.73
N PRO A 245 9.72 31.73 6.98
CA PRO A 245 10.99 32.38 7.35
C PRO A 245 12.22 31.75 6.67
N LYS A 246 12.14 30.47 6.29
CA LYS A 246 13.23 29.75 5.59
C LYS A 246 13.13 29.86 4.07
N GLY A 247 12.05 30.43 3.53
CA GLY A 247 11.82 30.55 2.09
C GLY A 247 11.64 29.21 1.38
N ASP A 248 11.18 28.17 2.08
CA ASP A 248 11.14 26.79 1.59
C ASP A 248 9.75 26.14 1.60
N GLY A 249 8.74 26.89 2.09
CA GLY A 249 7.35 26.44 2.13
C GLY A 249 7.03 25.34 3.12
N LEU A 250 8.00 24.85 3.91
CA LEU A 250 7.78 23.79 4.89
C LEU A 250 7.08 24.33 6.14
N TYR A 251 6.09 23.59 6.64
CA TYR A 251 5.27 23.94 7.81
C TYR A 251 4.50 25.26 7.66
N GLN A 252 4.12 25.58 6.42
CA GLN A 252 3.44 26.84 6.10
C GLN A 252 1.99 26.63 5.74
N THR A 253 1.19 27.70 5.89
CA THR A 253 -0.19 27.70 5.43
C THR A 253 -0.25 27.60 3.90
N ALA A 254 -1.32 26.99 3.41
CA ALA A 254 -1.64 26.84 2.01
C ALA A 254 -3.06 27.36 1.71
N THR A 255 -3.44 27.44 0.46
CA THR A 255 -4.80 27.81 0.08
C THR A 255 -5.65 26.60 -0.32
N LYS A 256 -5.04 25.58 -0.91
CA LYS A 256 -5.72 24.35 -1.38
C LYS A 256 -4.72 23.27 -1.77
N PRO A 257 -5.19 22.01 -1.97
CA PRO A 257 -4.37 20.96 -2.57
C PRO A 257 -3.83 21.38 -3.94
N ALA A 258 -2.59 21.00 -4.25
CA ALA A 258 -1.96 21.31 -5.53
C ALA A 258 -2.66 20.60 -6.70
N PRO A 259 -2.67 21.20 -7.91
CA PRO A 259 -3.14 20.52 -9.11
C PRO A 259 -2.25 19.32 -9.45
N GLY A 260 -2.83 18.14 -9.51
CA GLY A 260 -2.19 16.91 -9.97
C GLY A 260 -2.77 16.41 -11.29
N THR A 261 -2.10 15.45 -11.92
CA THR A 261 -2.52 14.91 -13.22
C THR A 261 -3.87 14.18 -13.15
N TYR A 262 -4.11 13.42 -12.09
CA TYR A 262 -5.32 12.61 -11.94
C TYR A 262 -6.21 13.08 -10.80
N GLU A 263 -5.61 13.61 -9.74
CA GLU A 263 -6.32 14.03 -8.53
C GLU A 263 -5.65 15.24 -7.90
N LEU A 264 -6.43 16.11 -7.26
CA LEU A 264 -5.89 17.26 -6.52
C LEU A 264 -5.07 16.78 -5.32
N GLY A 265 -3.89 17.37 -5.16
CA GLY A 265 -2.98 17.05 -4.05
C GLY A 265 -2.15 15.78 -4.24
N ILE A 266 -2.26 15.09 -5.39
CA ILE A 266 -1.46 13.91 -5.71
C ILE A 266 -0.81 14.08 -7.09
N GLU A 267 0.47 13.70 -7.19
CA GLU A 267 1.16 13.68 -8.48
C GLU A 267 2.20 12.56 -8.51
N ASP A 268 2.32 11.88 -9.64
CA ASP A 268 3.30 10.81 -9.84
C ASP A 268 4.75 11.32 -9.76
N TYR A 269 5.65 10.50 -9.23
CA TYR A 269 7.09 10.82 -9.19
C TYR A 269 7.65 11.18 -10.57
N LYS A 270 7.28 10.43 -11.62
CA LYS A 270 7.73 10.70 -13.00
C LYS A 270 7.42 12.10 -13.50
N VAL A 271 6.36 12.74 -12.98
CA VAL A 271 5.99 14.13 -13.28
C VAL A 271 6.71 15.08 -12.31
N LEU A 272 6.71 14.76 -11.02
CA LEU A 272 7.31 15.61 -9.97
C LEU A 272 8.79 15.84 -10.19
N LYS A 273 9.54 14.83 -10.67
CA LYS A 273 10.98 15.00 -10.94
C LYS A 273 11.27 16.18 -11.90
N SER A 274 10.36 16.45 -12.81
CA SER A 274 10.50 17.49 -13.84
C SER A 274 9.81 18.82 -13.50
N ARG A 275 8.92 18.86 -12.49
CA ARG A 275 8.23 20.10 -12.11
C ARG A 275 9.21 21.14 -11.61
N PRO A 276 8.93 22.44 -11.81
CA PRO A 276 9.73 23.53 -11.26
C PRO A 276 9.87 23.44 -9.73
N GLY A 277 10.86 24.10 -9.19
CA GLY A 277 11.09 24.24 -7.76
C GLY A 277 12.42 23.66 -7.31
N THR A 278 12.88 24.11 -6.15
CA THR A 278 14.09 23.62 -5.51
C THR A 278 13.79 22.40 -4.67
N VAL A 279 14.47 21.29 -4.96
CA VAL A 279 14.41 20.05 -4.16
C VAL A 279 15.29 20.23 -2.94
N ARG A 280 14.75 19.87 -1.79
CA ARG A 280 15.45 19.88 -0.49
C ARG A 280 15.27 18.55 0.22
N GLU A 281 16.19 18.23 1.11
CA GLU A 281 16.11 17.08 2.01
C GLU A 281 16.17 17.57 3.45
N HIS A 282 15.26 17.06 4.29
CA HIS A 282 15.21 17.42 5.70
C HIS A 282 16.20 16.57 6.51
N PRO A 283 17.10 17.19 7.30
CA PRO A 283 18.20 16.49 7.95
C PRO A 283 17.72 15.49 9.04
N ILE A 284 16.60 15.77 9.70
CA ILE A 284 16.04 14.93 10.78
C ILE A 284 15.10 13.88 10.18
N THR A 285 14.07 14.31 9.48
CA THR A 285 13.01 13.41 8.98
C THR A 285 13.45 12.54 7.84
N ARG A 286 14.57 12.90 7.17
CA ARG A 286 15.13 12.20 6.00
C ARG A 286 14.14 12.12 4.83
N GLN A 287 13.26 13.13 4.72
CA GLN A 287 12.29 13.29 3.64
C GLN A 287 12.69 14.42 2.71
N SER A 288 12.36 14.28 1.44
CA SER A 288 12.52 15.35 0.46
C SER A 288 11.22 16.09 0.18
N TRP A 289 11.37 17.34 -0.22
CA TRP A 289 10.28 18.16 -0.74
C TRP A 289 10.77 19.10 -1.82
N LYS A 290 9.83 19.61 -2.59
CA LYS A 290 10.07 20.61 -3.62
C LYS A 290 9.17 21.82 -3.37
N TYR A 291 9.72 23.02 -3.52
CA TYR A 291 8.99 24.28 -3.42
C TYR A 291 9.43 25.22 -4.55
N ASP A 292 8.46 25.82 -5.26
CA ASP A 292 8.67 26.70 -6.41
C ASP A 292 8.34 28.18 -6.13
N GLY A 293 8.06 28.53 -4.86
CA GLY A 293 7.61 29.85 -4.43
C GLY A 293 6.10 29.94 -4.19
N SER A 294 5.32 28.94 -4.60
CA SER A 294 3.87 28.87 -4.39
C SER A 294 3.36 27.45 -4.18
N THR A 295 3.98 26.45 -4.79
CA THR A 295 3.54 25.06 -4.72
C THR A 295 4.59 24.23 -3.97
N PHE A 296 4.12 23.46 -2.99
CA PHE A 296 4.89 22.53 -2.18
C PHE A 296 4.51 21.10 -2.52
N TRP A 297 5.51 20.24 -2.71
CA TRP A 297 5.32 18.79 -2.89
C TRP A 297 6.25 18.01 -1.99
N SER A 298 5.69 17.16 -1.09
CA SER A 298 6.42 16.13 -0.37
C SER A 298 6.43 14.84 -1.20
N TYR A 299 7.60 14.28 -1.50
CA TYR A 299 7.75 13.06 -2.28
C TYR A 299 9.11 12.41 -2.05
N ASP A 300 9.24 11.14 -2.41
CA ASP A 300 10.49 10.41 -2.27
C ASP A 300 11.37 10.58 -3.52
N THR A 301 12.59 11.09 -3.34
CA THR A 301 13.64 11.04 -4.35
C THR A 301 14.41 9.71 -4.29
N PRO A 302 15.22 9.35 -5.30
CA PRO A 302 16.09 8.17 -5.22
C PRO A 302 16.98 8.14 -3.96
N ALA A 303 17.43 9.31 -3.49
CA ALA A 303 18.21 9.45 -2.25
C ALA A 303 17.39 9.04 -1.02
N VAL A 304 16.15 9.53 -0.91
CA VAL A 304 15.22 9.18 0.19
C VAL A 304 14.84 7.71 0.14
N VAL A 305 14.56 7.16 -1.05
CA VAL A 305 14.29 5.72 -1.21
C VAL A 305 15.47 4.89 -0.69
N ARG A 306 16.71 5.27 -1.03
CA ARG A 306 17.91 4.57 -0.54
C ARG A 306 18.04 4.66 0.98
N VAL A 307 17.70 5.77 1.60
CA VAL A 307 17.68 5.90 3.06
C VAL A 307 16.69 4.90 3.66
N LYS A 308 15.48 4.77 3.11
CA LYS A 308 14.46 3.81 3.58
C LYS A 308 14.88 2.35 3.34
N VAL A 309 15.52 2.05 2.21
CA VAL A 309 16.11 0.73 1.91
C VAL A 309 17.18 0.39 2.96
N ASN A 310 18.09 1.30 3.24
CA ASN A 310 19.13 1.10 4.26
C ASN A 310 18.53 0.93 5.66
N TYR A 311 17.51 1.70 5.99
CA TYR A 311 16.76 1.53 7.24
C TYR A 311 16.16 0.12 7.36
N ALA A 312 15.53 -0.38 6.31
CA ALA A 312 14.97 -1.72 6.30
C ALA A 312 16.05 -2.80 6.50
N LYS A 313 17.21 -2.66 5.84
CA LYS A 313 18.36 -3.58 6.02
C LYS A 313 18.88 -3.53 7.47
N GLN A 314 19.14 -2.34 8.00
CA GLN A 314 19.70 -2.15 9.35
C GLN A 314 18.80 -2.72 10.45
N ASN A 315 17.47 -2.72 10.23
CA ASN A 315 16.50 -3.27 11.16
C ASN A 315 16.09 -4.72 10.85
N ASN A 316 16.80 -5.39 9.93
CA ASN A 316 16.51 -6.76 9.50
C ASN A 316 15.05 -6.97 9.05
N LEU A 317 14.44 -5.93 8.47
CA LEU A 317 13.09 -6.01 7.93
C LEU A 317 13.07 -6.89 6.67
N ARG A 318 11.88 -7.41 6.32
CA ARG A 318 11.72 -8.25 5.13
C ARG A 318 12.07 -7.53 3.85
N GLY A 319 11.75 -6.24 3.75
CA GLY A 319 11.99 -5.48 2.53
C GLY A 319 11.23 -4.18 2.46
N VAL A 320 11.07 -3.71 1.23
CA VAL A 320 10.30 -2.53 0.88
C VAL A 320 9.32 -2.84 -0.24
N PHE A 321 8.20 -2.14 -0.30
CA PHE A 321 7.24 -2.20 -1.41
C PHE A 321 6.87 -0.81 -1.88
N SER A 322 6.29 -0.68 -3.06
CA SER A 322 5.88 0.61 -3.61
C SER A 322 4.37 0.68 -3.88
N TRP A 323 3.82 1.89 -3.79
CA TRP A 323 2.56 2.32 -4.36
C TRP A 323 2.80 3.56 -5.22
N ALA A 324 2.60 3.52 -6.56
CA ALA A 324 2.45 2.33 -7.38
C ALA A 324 3.48 2.36 -8.52
N LEU A 325 3.78 1.21 -9.11
CA LEU A 325 4.87 1.07 -10.10
C LEU A 325 4.76 2.01 -11.30
N ASP A 326 3.55 2.33 -11.72
CA ASP A 326 3.28 3.25 -12.83
C ASP A 326 3.61 4.72 -12.52
N GLY A 327 3.81 5.06 -11.25
CA GLY A 327 4.28 6.38 -10.82
C GLY A 327 5.78 6.61 -11.02
N ASP A 328 6.58 5.54 -11.23
CA ASP A 328 8.02 5.66 -11.47
C ASP A 328 8.35 6.24 -12.86
N SER A 329 9.56 6.74 -13.01
CA SER A 329 10.08 7.18 -14.29
C SER A 329 10.23 6.01 -15.29
N PRO A 330 10.18 6.27 -16.62
CA PRO A 330 10.31 5.21 -17.62
C PRO A 330 11.57 4.35 -17.51
N ASP A 331 12.63 4.93 -16.96
CA ASP A 331 13.91 4.25 -16.69
C ASP A 331 13.96 3.57 -15.32
N ALA A 332 12.83 3.55 -14.57
CA ALA A 332 12.67 2.86 -13.29
C ALA A 332 13.67 3.31 -12.21
N GLU A 333 13.84 4.63 -12.02
CA GLU A 333 14.81 5.20 -11.08
C GLU A 333 14.57 4.74 -9.64
N LEU A 334 13.33 4.83 -9.15
CA LEU A 334 13.01 4.46 -7.77
C LEU A 334 13.06 2.95 -7.59
N LEU A 335 12.52 2.19 -8.55
CA LEU A 335 12.53 0.73 -8.50
C LEU A 335 13.95 0.14 -8.50
N LYS A 336 14.89 0.74 -9.26
CA LYS A 336 16.30 0.32 -9.24
C LYS A 336 16.91 0.47 -7.84
N VAL A 337 16.63 1.58 -7.15
CA VAL A 337 17.10 1.79 -5.78
C VAL A 337 16.46 0.80 -4.80
N MET A 338 15.16 0.53 -4.95
CA MET A 338 14.52 -0.53 -4.14
C MET A 338 15.17 -1.90 -4.35
N GLY A 339 15.65 -2.18 -5.55
CA GLY A 339 16.38 -3.40 -5.89
C GLY A 339 17.67 -3.61 -5.06
N GLU A 340 18.24 -2.55 -4.50
CA GLU A 340 19.40 -2.61 -3.61
C GLU A 340 19.13 -3.41 -2.31
N MET A 341 17.85 -3.67 -1.96
CA MET A 341 17.48 -4.58 -0.87
C MET A 341 18.09 -6.00 -1.01
N ARG A 342 18.39 -6.42 -2.24
CA ARG A 342 18.92 -7.77 -2.54
C ARG A 342 20.42 -7.85 -2.51
N GLN A 343 21.10 -6.74 -2.37
CA GLN A 343 22.57 -6.64 -2.29
C GLN A 343 23.01 -6.56 -0.82
#